data_3d5416fbba137028124e1ce77cf13700
#
_entry.id   3d5416fbba137028124e1ce77cf13700
#
_cell.length_a   1.000
_cell.length_b   1.000
_cell.length_c   1.000
_cell.angle_alpha   90.00
_cell.angle_beta   90.00
_cell.angle_gamma   90.00
#
_symmetry.space_group_name_H-M   'P 1'
#
loop_
_entity.id
_entity.type
_entity.pdbx_description
1 polymer ?
#
loop_
_entity_poly.entity_id
_entity_poly.type
_entity_poly.pdbx_seq_one_letter_code
_entity_poly.pdbx_strand_id
1 'polypeptide(L)'
;MSVTLHTNLGDLKIEVFCESVPKTAENFLALCASNYYDGSPFHRLIPGFMVQTGQPANPSPPENPKGGRSIWGGNFEDEIRPALRHNERGVVSMANKGPGTNGSQFFLVFDKAPHLDGLNTVFGKTIGDESLRTLAKLEAVEVDKKNRPKEKVVIERVTIHANPLAE
;
A
#
# COMPACT_ATOMS: atom_id res chain seq x y z
N MET A 1 14.20 -3.42 -5.70
CA MET A 1 13.04 -4.36 -5.83
C MET A 1 11.80 -3.58 -6.22
N SER A 2 10.99 -4.16 -7.08
CA SER A 2 9.69 -3.58 -7.41
C SER A 2 8.64 -4.69 -7.47
N VAL A 3 7.39 -4.26 -7.36
CA VAL A 3 6.23 -5.14 -7.51
C VAL A 3 5.22 -4.46 -8.43
N THR A 4 4.34 -5.24 -9.03
CA THR A 4 3.19 -4.72 -9.75
C THR A 4 1.92 -5.24 -9.06
N LEU A 5 1.10 -4.31 -8.59
CA LEU A 5 -0.23 -4.64 -8.08
C LEU A 5 -1.18 -4.64 -9.30
N HIS A 6 -1.72 -5.80 -9.63
CA HIS A 6 -2.69 -5.90 -10.72
C HIS A 6 -4.07 -5.66 -10.15
N THR A 7 -4.60 -4.47 -10.36
CA THR A 7 -5.95 -4.12 -9.88
C THR A 7 -6.95 -4.27 -11.01
N ASN A 8 -8.23 -4.32 -10.66
CA ASN A 8 -9.29 -4.37 -11.68
C ASN A 8 -9.45 -3.03 -12.45
N LEU A 9 -8.72 -1.98 -12.07
CA LEU A 9 -8.71 -0.70 -12.78
C LEU A 9 -7.40 -0.45 -13.53
N GLY A 10 -6.44 -1.36 -13.44
CA GLY A 10 -5.14 -1.24 -14.08
C GLY A 10 -4.01 -1.61 -13.14
N ASP A 11 -2.78 -1.51 -13.63
CA ASP A 11 -1.59 -1.90 -12.88
C ASP A 11 -0.97 -0.72 -12.15
N LEU A 12 -0.45 -1.02 -10.96
CA LEU A 12 0.34 -0.09 -10.14
C LEU A 12 1.69 -0.73 -9.90
N LYS A 13 2.72 -0.17 -10.50
CA LYS A 13 4.09 -0.63 -10.28
C LYS A 13 4.72 0.19 -9.17
N ILE A 14 5.26 -0.48 -8.16
CA ILE A 14 5.79 0.16 -6.96
C ILE A 14 7.26 -0.22 -6.80
N GLU A 15 8.12 0.80 -6.74
CA GLU A 15 9.50 0.63 -6.30
C GLU A 15 9.50 0.56 -4.78
N VAL A 16 10.14 -0.48 -4.21
CA VAL A 16 10.19 -0.71 -2.77
C VAL A 16 11.57 -0.33 -2.26
N PHE A 17 11.62 0.54 -1.25
CA PHE A 17 12.88 1.09 -0.71
C PHE A 17 13.54 0.13 0.29
N CYS A 18 14.03 -1.00 -0.22
CA CYS A 18 14.55 -2.10 0.62
C CYS A 18 15.74 -1.70 1.50
N GLU A 19 16.60 -0.81 1.02
CA GLU A 19 17.78 -0.40 1.79
C GLU A 19 17.43 0.59 2.89
N SER A 20 16.49 1.49 2.61
CA SER A 20 16.12 2.55 3.56
C SER A 20 15.23 2.04 4.68
N VAL A 21 14.30 1.14 4.38
CA VAL A 21 13.32 0.62 5.33
C VAL A 21 13.27 -0.92 5.24
N PRO A 22 14.36 -1.60 5.62
CA PRO A 22 14.50 -3.04 5.36
C PRO A 22 13.43 -3.91 6.01
N LYS A 23 12.99 -3.59 7.20
CA LYS A 23 11.98 -4.39 7.89
C LYS A 23 10.60 -4.22 7.26
N THR A 24 10.22 -3.00 6.94
CA THR A 24 8.95 -2.71 6.26
C THR A 24 8.95 -3.35 4.87
N ALA A 25 10.06 -3.24 4.13
CA ALA A 25 10.20 -3.86 2.81
C ALA A 25 10.08 -5.38 2.89
N GLU A 26 10.73 -6.01 3.86
CA GLU A 26 10.65 -7.46 4.07
C GLU A 26 9.20 -7.89 4.33
N ASN A 27 8.50 -7.18 5.21
CA ASN A 27 7.11 -7.45 5.51
C ASN A 27 6.25 -7.38 4.24
N PHE A 28 6.34 -6.27 3.53
CA PHE A 28 5.54 -6.03 2.32
C PHE A 28 5.82 -7.09 1.25
N LEU A 29 7.10 -7.34 0.95
CA LEU A 29 7.48 -8.29 -0.07
C LEU A 29 7.08 -9.73 0.29
N ALA A 30 7.21 -10.11 1.55
CA ALA A 30 6.80 -11.43 2.02
C ALA A 30 5.28 -11.61 1.95
N LEU A 31 4.53 -10.58 2.30
CA LEU A 31 3.07 -10.62 2.15
C LEU A 31 2.67 -10.73 0.67
N CYS A 32 3.36 -10.02 -0.21
CA CYS A 32 3.15 -10.16 -1.66
C CYS A 32 3.44 -11.59 -2.13
N ALA A 33 4.58 -12.15 -1.70
CA ALA A 33 5.02 -13.48 -2.12
C ALA A 33 4.10 -14.60 -1.63
N SER A 34 3.43 -14.40 -0.49
CA SER A 34 2.51 -15.38 0.08
C SER A 34 1.08 -15.23 -0.44
N ASN A 35 0.86 -14.37 -1.43
CA ASN A 35 -0.46 -14.09 -1.99
C ASN A 35 -1.44 -13.47 -0.98
N TYR A 36 -0.91 -12.87 0.08
CA TYR A 36 -1.72 -12.27 1.13
C TYR A 36 -2.63 -11.15 0.61
N TYR A 37 -2.13 -10.37 -0.34
CA TYR A 37 -2.86 -9.25 -0.90
C TYR A 37 -3.81 -9.61 -2.04
N ASP A 38 -3.84 -10.87 -2.48
CA ASP A 38 -4.75 -11.28 -3.55
C ASP A 38 -6.20 -11.13 -3.08
N GLY A 39 -6.99 -10.36 -3.84
CA GLY A 39 -8.37 -10.04 -3.50
C GLY A 39 -8.54 -8.95 -2.45
N SER A 40 -7.44 -8.33 -2.00
CA SER A 40 -7.50 -7.27 -1.00
C SER A 40 -8.26 -6.06 -1.55
N PRO A 41 -9.29 -5.55 -0.84
CA PRO A 41 -10.06 -4.41 -1.34
C PRO A 41 -9.34 -3.09 -1.08
N PHE A 42 -9.58 -2.13 -1.96
CA PHE A 42 -9.30 -0.73 -1.67
C PHE A 42 -10.49 -0.21 -0.88
N HIS A 43 -10.39 -0.24 0.44
CA HIS A 43 -11.53 -0.06 1.33
C HIS A 43 -11.77 1.37 1.79
N ARG A 44 -10.83 2.27 1.51
CA ARG A 44 -10.95 3.68 1.88
C ARG A 44 -10.29 4.53 0.81
N LEU A 45 -11.02 5.53 0.33
CA LEU A 45 -10.53 6.42 -0.72
C LEU A 45 -11.01 7.83 -0.44
N ILE A 46 -10.06 8.75 -0.32
CA ILE A 46 -10.34 10.17 -0.13
C ILE A 46 -9.71 10.92 -1.31
N PRO A 47 -10.52 11.38 -2.29
CA PRO A 47 -9.98 12.11 -3.43
C PRO A 47 -9.14 13.29 -2.99
N GLY A 48 -8.03 13.51 -3.67
CA GLY A 48 -7.08 14.58 -3.33
C GLY A 48 -6.15 14.24 -2.18
N PHE A 49 -6.39 13.13 -1.49
CA PHE A 49 -5.56 12.72 -0.35
C PHE A 49 -4.91 11.34 -0.57
N MET A 50 -5.67 10.25 -0.44
CA MET A 50 -5.06 8.92 -0.51
C MET A 50 -6.09 7.83 -0.80
N VAL A 51 -5.58 6.63 -1.17
CA VAL A 51 -6.37 5.41 -1.24
C VAL A 51 -5.68 4.34 -0.41
N GLN A 52 -6.44 3.62 0.40
CA GLN A 52 -5.92 2.64 1.36
C GLN A 52 -6.40 1.23 1.02
N THR A 53 -5.49 0.27 1.17
CA THR A 53 -5.72 -1.13 0.88
C THR A 53 -4.90 -2.01 1.82
N GLY A 54 -4.84 -3.31 1.55
CA GLY A 54 -3.98 -4.23 2.29
C GLY A 54 -4.67 -5.04 3.36
N GLN A 55 -5.99 -4.93 3.50
CA GLN A 55 -6.74 -5.85 4.34
C GLN A 55 -6.79 -7.23 3.67
N PRO A 56 -6.86 -8.33 4.45
CA PRO A 56 -7.04 -9.65 3.84
C PRO A 56 -8.41 -9.75 3.17
N ALA A 57 -8.46 -10.46 2.02
CA ALA A 57 -9.71 -10.66 1.30
C ALA A 57 -10.72 -11.48 2.13
N ASN A 58 -10.21 -12.46 2.88
CA ASN A 58 -11.03 -13.36 3.68
C ASN A 58 -10.56 -13.33 5.14
N PRO A 59 -10.96 -12.31 5.90
CA PRO A 59 -10.53 -12.22 7.31
C PRO A 59 -11.14 -13.34 8.13
N SER A 60 -10.31 -13.98 8.96
CA SER A 60 -10.73 -15.07 9.85
C SER A 60 -9.79 -15.11 11.06
N PRO A 61 -10.15 -14.45 12.16
CA PRO A 61 -9.30 -14.46 13.36
C PRO A 61 -9.09 -15.88 13.89
N PRO A 62 -7.93 -16.16 14.54
CA PRO A 62 -6.84 -15.21 14.80
C PRO A 62 -5.80 -15.09 13.67
N GLU A 63 -5.82 -16.01 12.68
CA GLU A 63 -4.76 -16.12 11.68
C GLU A 63 -4.79 -14.96 10.68
N ASN A 64 -5.98 -14.44 10.41
CA ASN A 64 -6.18 -13.44 9.36
C ASN A 64 -7.16 -12.36 9.82
N PRO A 65 -6.78 -11.53 10.80
CA PRO A 65 -7.68 -10.51 11.34
C PRO A 65 -8.06 -9.47 10.29
N LYS A 66 -9.27 -8.93 10.40
CA LYS A 66 -9.81 -7.97 9.43
C LYS A 66 -8.87 -6.77 9.18
N GLY A 67 -8.22 -6.29 10.21
CA GLY A 67 -7.27 -5.18 10.10
C GLY A 67 -5.93 -5.55 9.45
N GLY A 68 -5.70 -6.84 9.25
CA GLY A 68 -4.45 -7.33 8.73
C GLY A 68 -3.38 -7.54 9.80
N ARG A 69 -2.29 -8.20 9.41
CA ARG A 69 -1.16 -8.49 10.31
C ARG A 69 0.14 -8.51 9.53
N SER A 70 1.25 -8.32 10.23
CA SER A 70 2.57 -8.46 9.62
C SER A 70 2.92 -9.94 9.38
N ILE A 71 4.02 -10.16 8.67
CA ILE A 71 4.56 -11.53 8.44
C ILE A 71 4.98 -12.19 9.75
N TRP A 72 5.23 -11.39 10.80
CA TRP A 72 5.63 -11.89 12.13
C TRP A 72 4.43 -12.16 13.03
N GLY A 73 3.21 -11.92 12.55
CA GLY A 73 1.98 -12.24 13.26
C GLY A 73 1.38 -11.12 14.10
N GLY A 74 2.12 -10.08 14.35
CA GLY A 74 1.66 -8.92 15.12
C GLY A 74 1.99 -7.61 14.43
N ASN A 75 2.03 -6.53 15.19
CA ASN A 75 2.45 -5.23 14.70
C ASN A 75 3.98 -5.11 14.77
N PHE A 76 4.53 -4.17 14.01
CA PHE A 76 5.97 -3.88 14.07
C PHE A 76 6.21 -2.37 14.06
N GLU A 77 7.43 -2.02 14.44
CA GLU A 77 7.85 -0.63 14.65
C GLU A 77 7.94 0.17 13.34
N ASP A 78 7.83 1.49 13.49
CA ASP A 78 8.01 2.41 12.37
C ASP A 78 9.49 2.50 11.98
N GLU A 79 9.72 2.72 10.69
CA GLU A 79 11.05 3.03 10.15
C GLU A 79 10.99 4.40 9.51
N ILE A 80 10.98 5.44 10.35
CA ILE A 80 10.91 6.82 9.88
C ILE A 80 12.29 7.27 9.40
N ARG A 81 12.34 7.73 8.15
CA ARG A 81 13.55 8.26 7.54
C ARG A 81 13.29 9.68 7.08
N PRO A 82 14.10 10.66 7.53
CA PRO A 82 13.87 12.07 7.15
C PRO A 82 13.87 12.32 5.65
N ALA A 83 14.61 11.51 4.88
CA ALA A 83 14.67 11.63 3.44
C ALA A 83 13.43 11.08 2.72
N LEU A 84 12.62 10.27 3.41
CA LEU A 84 11.43 9.65 2.84
C LEU A 84 10.19 10.34 3.39
N ARG A 85 9.58 11.16 2.54
CA ARG A 85 8.44 12.00 2.93
C ARG A 85 7.27 11.78 1.98
N HIS A 86 6.09 12.19 2.43
CA HIS A 86 4.87 12.19 1.61
C HIS A 86 4.86 13.47 0.75
N ASN A 87 5.79 13.55 -0.19
CA ASN A 87 6.09 14.80 -0.90
C ASN A 87 5.62 14.85 -2.34
N GLU A 88 4.97 13.81 -2.82
CA GLU A 88 4.43 13.80 -4.19
C GLU A 88 3.39 12.70 -4.38
N ARG A 89 2.59 12.86 -5.44
CA ARG A 89 1.62 11.87 -5.87
C ARG A 89 2.30 10.52 -6.13
N GLY A 90 1.72 9.43 -5.61
CA GLY A 90 2.21 8.09 -5.83
C GLY A 90 3.12 7.53 -4.75
N VAL A 91 3.46 8.30 -3.72
CA VAL A 91 4.21 7.80 -2.58
C VAL A 91 3.39 6.74 -1.85
N VAL A 92 4.05 5.65 -1.42
CA VAL A 92 3.41 4.51 -0.76
C VAL A 92 3.90 4.45 0.68
N SER A 93 2.97 4.34 1.63
CA SER A 93 3.25 4.44 3.05
C SER A 93 2.41 3.44 3.83
N MET A 94 2.91 3.00 5.00
CA MET A 94 2.17 2.08 5.86
C MET A 94 1.07 2.80 6.63
N ALA A 95 -0.12 2.20 6.63
CA ALA A 95 -1.18 2.64 7.52
C ALA A 95 -0.89 2.16 8.94
N ASN A 96 -1.25 2.96 9.93
CA ASN A 96 -1.10 2.58 11.33
C ASN A 96 -2.19 3.24 12.19
N LYS A 97 -2.24 2.84 13.46
CA LYS A 97 -3.16 3.39 14.47
C LYS A 97 -2.38 4.05 15.60
N GLY A 98 -1.23 4.60 15.29
CA GLY A 98 -0.30 5.20 16.22
C GLY A 98 1.08 4.55 16.11
N PRO A 99 2.07 5.00 16.90
CA PRO A 99 3.43 4.49 16.81
C PRO A 99 3.49 2.97 16.98
N GLY A 100 4.29 2.31 16.13
CA GLY A 100 4.56 0.88 16.25
C GLY A 100 3.40 -0.05 15.96
N THR A 101 2.42 0.38 15.18
CA THR A 101 1.23 -0.43 14.88
C THR A 101 1.12 -0.82 13.41
N ASN A 102 2.24 -1.00 12.73
CA ASN A 102 2.25 -1.43 11.32
C ASN A 102 1.89 -2.91 11.21
N GLY A 103 1.02 -3.23 10.27
CA GLY A 103 0.60 -4.60 9.99
C GLY A 103 0.73 -4.92 8.50
N SER A 104 -0.40 -5.03 7.80
CA SER A 104 -0.42 -5.28 6.36
C SER A 104 -0.95 -4.11 5.55
N GLN A 105 -1.73 -3.22 6.13
CA GLN A 105 -2.39 -2.15 5.40
C GLN A 105 -1.41 -1.05 4.99
N PHE A 106 -1.62 -0.52 3.81
CA PHE A 106 -0.82 0.59 3.27
C PHE A 106 -1.72 1.49 2.42
N PHE A 107 -1.18 2.66 2.08
CA PHE A 107 -1.92 3.61 1.26
C PHE A 107 -0.99 4.27 0.23
N LEU A 108 -1.61 4.79 -0.83
CA LEU A 108 -0.94 5.55 -1.86
C LEU A 108 -1.52 6.96 -1.82
N VAL A 109 -0.66 7.97 -1.80
CA VAL A 109 -1.14 9.35 -1.76
C VAL A 109 -1.42 9.87 -3.16
N PHE A 110 -2.47 10.69 -3.28
CA PHE A 110 -2.81 11.36 -4.54
C PHE A 110 -2.13 12.73 -4.65
N ASP A 111 -1.64 13.27 -3.54
CA ASP A 111 -0.96 14.56 -3.50
C ASP A 111 -0.05 14.59 -2.28
N LYS A 112 0.77 15.63 -2.15
CA LYS A 112 1.62 15.79 -0.96
C LYS A 112 0.78 15.77 0.31
N ALA A 113 1.29 15.10 1.31
CA ALA A 113 0.63 14.98 2.61
C ALA A 113 1.65 15.17 3.72
N PRO A 114 2.23 16.39 3.86
CA PRO A 114 3.32 16.63 4.81
C PRO A 114 2.93 16.41 6.26
N HIS A 115 1.64 16.45 6.58
CA HIS A 115 1.16 16.17 7.94
C HIS A 115 1.37 14.73 8.38
N LEU A 116 1.67 13.82 7.43
CA LEU A 116 1.97 12.42 7.72
C LEU A 116 3.46 12.14 7.91
N ASP A 117 4.31 13.11 7.56
CA ASP A 117 5.77 12.94 7.68
C ASP A 117 6.14 12.74 9.15
N GLY A 118 6.96 11.73 9.41
CA GLY A 118 7.34 11.37 10.78
C GLY A 118 6.33 10.49 11.52
N LEU A 119 5.13 10.29 10.99
CA LEU A 119 4.07 9.49 11.62
C LEU A 119 3.86 8.14 10.95
N ASN A 120 4.03 8.08 9.64
CA ASN A 120 3.81 6.87 8.86
C ASN A 120 5.09 6.52 8.10
N THR A 121 5.39 5.22 8.03
CA THR A 121 6.59 4.74 7.34
C THR A 121 6.39 4.75 5.83
N VAL A 122 7.09 5.66 5.14
CA VAL A 122 7.15 5.66 3.68
C VAL A 122 8.08 4.52 3.26
N PHE A 123 7.60 3.62 2.41
CA PHE A 123 8.40 2.47 2.00
C PHE A 123 8.49 2.25 0.48
N GLY A 124 7.83 3.06 -0.31
CA GLY A 124 7.86 2.90 -1.76
C GLY A 124 7.25 4.06 -2.50
N LYS A 125 7.25 3.91 -3.83
CA LYS A 125 6.74 4.93 -4.74
C LYS A 125 6.25 4.25 -6.00
N THR A 126 5.12 4.69 -6.52
CA THR A 126 4.65 4.23 -7.83
C THR A 126 5.54 4.77 -8.94
N ILE A 127 5.79 3.95 -9.94
CA ILE A 127 6.62 4.30 -11.10
C ILE A 127 5.90 3.95 -12.40
N GLY A 128 6.19 4.71 -13.46
CA GLY A 128 5.67 4.47 -14.79
C GLY A 128 4.35 5.18 -15.10
N ASP A 129 4.13 5.43 -16.40
CA ASP A 129 2.95 6.16 -16.86
C ASP A 129 1.65 5.38 -16.64
N GLU A 130 1.70 4.06 -16.74
CA GLU A 130 0.52 3.22 -16.48
C GLU A 130 0.07 3.36 -15.04
N SER A 131 1.01 3.42 -14.09
CA SER A 131 0.69 3.62 -12.67
C SER A 131 0.00 4.96 -12.46
N LEU A 132 0.44 6.01 -13.14
CA LEU A 132 -0.21 7.32 -13.04
C LEU A 132 -1.63 7.29 -13.59
N ARG A 133 -1.86 6.56 -14.68
CA ARG A 133 -3.21 6.38 -15.25
C ARG A 133 -4.10 5.60 -14.29
N THR A 134 -3.57 4.56 -13.66
CA THR A 134 -4.33 3.75 -12.69
C THR A 134 -4.66 4.58 -11.46
N LEU A 135 -3.71 5.39 -10.95
CA LEU A 135 -4.00 6.30 -9.83
C LEU A 135 -5.12 7.27 -10.16
N ALA A 136 -5.14 7.79 -11.38
CA ALA A 136 -6.21 8.70 -11.82
C ALA A 136 -7.57 7.99 -11.84
N LYS A 137 -7.62 6.75 -12.30
CA LYS A 137 -8.85 5.95 -12.29
C LYS A 137 -9.32 5.67 -10.88
N LEU A 138 -8.40 5.33 -9.97
CA LEU A 138 -8.72 5.11 -8.56
C LEU A 138 -9.31 6.36 -7.93
N GLU A 139 -8.67 7.51 -8.14
CA GLU A 139 -9.12 8.77 -7.56
C GLU A 139 -10.51 9.19 -8.07
N ALA A 140 -10.87 8.77 -9.27
CA ALA A 140 -12.16 9.08 -9.90
C ALA A 140 -13.29 8.16 -9.44
N VAL A 141 -13.00 7.10 -8.70
CA VAL A 141 -14.02 6.16 -8.19
C VAL A 141 -14.94 6.88 -7.22
N GLU A 142 -16.25 6.71 -7.42
CA GLU A 142 -17.24 7.30 -6.53
C GLU A 142 -17.22 6.61 -5.17
N VAL A 143 -17.32 7.40 -4.09
CA VAL A 143 -17.30 6.91 -2.71
C VAL A 143 -18.58 7.26 -1.98
N ASP A 144 -18.88 6.49 -0.93
CA ASP A 144 -20.01 6.75 -0.04
C ASP A 144 -19.62 7.74 1.06
N LYS A 145 -20.52 7.97 2.01
CA LYS A 145 -20.32 8.92 3.12
C LYS A 145 -19.17 8.51 4.05
N LYS A 146 -18.75 7.26 4.02
CA LYS A 146 -17.66 6.74 4.84
C LYS A 146 -16.36 6.58 4.05
N ASN A 147 -16.28 7.22 2.87
CA ASN A 147 -15.13 7.17 1.98
C ASN A 147 -14.79 5.75 1.49
N ARG A 148 -15.81 4.92 1.33
CA ARG A 148 -15.66 3.58 0.76
C ARG A 148 -16.04 3.61 -0.71
N PRO A 149 -15.23 3.02 -1.61
CA PRO A 149 -15.61 2.92 -3.02
C PRO A 149 -16.97 2.26 -3.18
N LYS A 150 -17.83 2.86 -3.99
CA LYS A 150 -19.17 2.29 -4.27
C LYS A 150 -19.09 1.07 -5.18
N GLU A 151 -18.11 1.03 -6.08
CA GLU A 151 -17.84 -0.14 -6.90
C GLU A 151 -16.72 -0.96 -6.28
N LYS A 152 -16.63 -2.24 -6.66
CA LYS A 152 -15.57 -3.12 -6.17
C LYS A 152 -14.24 -2.74 -6.81
N VAL A 153 -13.26 -2.38 -5.99
CA VAL A 153 -11.89 -2.11 -6.42
C VAL A 153 -10.98 -2.99 -5.58
N VAL A 154 -10.22 -3.87 -6.22
CA VAL A 154 -9.40 -4.87 -5.53
C VAL A 154 -8.05 -5.04 -6.19
N ILE A 155 -7.08 -5.53 -5.41
CA ILE A 155 -5.83 -6.10 -5.92
C ILE A 155 -6.16 -7.53 -6.34
N GLU A 156 -6.09 -7.83 -7.63
CA GLU A 156 -6.38 -9.17 -8.12
C GLU A 156 -5.23 -10.14 -7.85
N ARG A 157 -4.01 -9.67 -8.07
CA ARG A 157 -2.77 -10.43 -7.82
C ARG A 157 -1.59 -9.47 -7.80
N VAL A 158 -0.43 -9.98 -7.39
CA VAL A 158 0.81 -9.20 -7.33
C VAL A 158 1.92 -9.94 -8.06
N THR A 159 2.68 -9.23 -8.88
CA THR A 159 3.91 -9.76 -9.51
C THR A 159 5.11 -9.10 -8.82
N ILE A 160 6.06 -9.91 -8.37
CA ILE A 160 7.30 -9.42 -7.77
C ILE A 160 8.39 -9.46 -8.83
N HIS A 161 9.10 -8.35 -8.99
CA HIS A 161 10.22 -8.25 -9.93
C HIS A 161 11.52 -8.39 -9.14
N ALA A 162 12.20 -9.52 -9.32
CA ALA A 162 13.39 -9.85 -8.54
C ALA A 162 14.60 -8.96 -8.85
N ASN A 163 14.65 -8.40 -10.06
CA ASN A 163 15.74 -7.51 -10.50
C ASN A 163 15.15 -6.28 -11.17
N PRO A 164 15.25 -5.09 -10.54
CA PRO A 164 14.68 -3.88 -11.11
C PRO A 164 15.23 -3.54 -12.50
N LEU A 165 16.43 -3.99 -12.80
CA LEU A 165 17.07 -3.72 -14.10
C LEU A 165 16.56 -4.63 -15.21
N ALA A 166 15.85 -5.69 -14.88
CA ALA A 166 15.31 -6.66 -15.84
C ALA A 166 13.90 -6.30 -16.34
N GLU A 167 13.39 -5.17 -15.95
CA GLU A 167 12.02 -4.76 -16.26
C GLU A 167 11.89 -3.96 -17.55
#